data_d70b23ee59ab21439647a855662be52b
#
_entry.id   d70b23ee59ab21439647a855662be52b
#
_cell.length_a   1.000
_cell.length_b   1.000
_cell.length_c   1.000
_cell.angle_alpha   90.00
_cell.angle_beta   90.00
_cell.angle_gamma   90.00
#
_symmetry.space_group_name_H-M   'P 1'
#
loop_
_entity.id
_entity.type
_entity.pdbx_description
1 polymer ?
#
loop_
_entity_poly.entity_id
_entity_poly.type
_entity_poly.pdbx_seq_one_letter_code
_entity_poly.pdbx_strand_id
1 'polypeptide(L)'
;MSTAVISFRRRVLGNARHNPLAAIGVVLILIFLIFALFAPWITPQDPAAIDLPGRLNLPSRSHWFGTDELGRDILSRIIYGARISLLVGASVVATSLILGLIIGSIAGYYGGGIDRFFNVVVMNAFLSFPGILLAIAFVAFRGPGIFNLVLALSLGGWVGYARLVRGQVLAAREREFVEAARALGASDLRIVVRHILPNIIQPVVVQSAIGMAGAILAEATMSFLGLGVPPPTASWGTMLNDGRAHLFDAPHLVLFPALAVMLAVLSFNFIGDALRDYLDPRSRIEAGL
;
A
#
# COMPACT_ATOMS: atom_id res chain seq x y z
N MET A 1 23.16 11.22 19.53
CA MET A 1 21.75 10.99 19.12
C MET A 1 20.92 12.29 18.94
N SER A 2 21.25 13.39 19.58
CA SER A 2 20.48 14.66 19.58
C SER A 2 20.60 15.48 18.29
N THR A 3 21.75 15.55 17.64
CA THR A 3 21.98 16.37 16.43
C THR A 3 21.32 15.82 15.15
N ALA A 4 21.20 14.51 15.02
CA ALA A 4 20.55 13.87 13.87
C ALA A 4 19.04 14.10 13.86
N VAL A 5 18.38 14.08 15.02
CA VAL A 5 16.95 14.32 15.18
C VAL A 5 16.58 15.78 14.90
N ILE A 6 17.42 16.71 15.33
CA ILE A 6 17.22 18.16 15.10
C ILE A 6 17.42 18.51 13.61
N SER A 7 18.41 17.88 12.93
CA SER A 7 18.63 18.07 11.50
C SER A 7 17.48 17.46 10.66
N PHE A 8 16.93 16.33 11.06
CA PHE A 8 15.77 15.70 10.42
C PHE A 8 14.52 16.57 10.54
N ARG A 9 14.24 17.09 11.73
CA ARG A 9 13.07 17.97 11.98
C ARG A 9 13.16 19.29 11.20
N ARG A 10 14.33 19.93 11.14
CA ARG A 10 14.55 21.15 10.33
C ARG A 10 14.45 20.91 8.82
N ARG A 11 14.91 19.74 8.35
CA ARG A 11 14.79 19.37 6.92
C ARG A 11 13.36 19.02 6.53
N VAL A 12 12.62 18.29 7.36
CA VAL A 12 11.21 17.94 7.08
C VAL A 12 10.33 19.20 7.08
N LEU A 13 10.48 20.09 8.05
CA LEU A 13 9.70 21.34 8.13
C LEU A 13 10.13 22.37 7.07
N GLY A 14 11.40 22.43 6.69
CA GLY A 14 11.89 23.24 5.58
C GLY A 14 11.35 22.77 4.23
N ASN A 15 11.31 21.45 4.01
CA ASN A 15 10.79 20.85 2.78
C ASN A 15 9.25 20.91 2.67
N ALA A 16 8.52 20.96 3.79
CA ALA A 16 7.06 21.13 3.80
C ALA A 16 6.59 22.45 3.16
N ARG A 17 7.44 23.50 3.23
CA ARG A 17 7.18 24.77 2.53
C ARG A 17 7.43 24.70 1.02
N HIS A 18 8.28 23.77 0.56
CA HIS A 18 8.63 23.60 -0.86
C HIS A 18 7.76 22.54 -1.54
N ASN A 19 7.14 21.61 -0.77
CA ASN A 19 6.23 20.59 -1.31
C ASN A 19 4.99 20.44 -0.39
N PRO A 20 3.95 21.28 -0.56
CA PRO A 20 2.76 21.27 0.27
C PRO A 20 1.96 19.97 0.15
N LEU A 21 1.99 19.31 -1.02
CA LEU A 21 1.31 18.04 -1.22
C LEU A 21 1.92 16.92 -0.37
N ALA A 22 3.25 16.90 -0.25
CA ALA A 22 3.93 15.98 0.65
C ALA A 22 3.51 16.17 2.11
N ALA A 23 3.40 17.42 2.57
CA ALA A 23 2.95 17.74 3.93
C ALA A 23 1.51 17.26 4.17
N ILE A 24 0.62 17.49 3.22
CA ILE A 24 -0.77 16.98 3.26
C ILE A 24 -0.76 15.45 3.32
N GLY A 25 0.02 14.77 2.47
CA GLY A 25 0.14 13.32 2.46
C GLY A 25 0.58 12.76 3.81
N VAL A 26 1.62 13.36 4.42
CA VAL A 26 2.10 12.95 5.76
C VAL A 26 1.02 13.12 6.82
N VAL A 27 0.34 14.27 6.85
CA VAL A 27 -0.74 14.53 7.84
C VAL A 27 -1.87 13.50 7.68
N LEU A 28 -2.31 13.23 6.46
CA LEU A 28 -3.38 12.27 6.20
C LEU A 28 -2.98 10.84 6.62
N ILE A 29 -1.75 10.41 6.29
CA ILE A 29 -1.26 9.08 6.74
C ILE A 29 -1.19 9.01 8.26
N LEU A 30 -0.73 10.05 8.93
CA LEU A 30 -0.70 10.09 10.39
C LEU A 30 -2.12 9.98 10.97
N ILE A 31 -3.11 10.66 10.40
CA ILE A 31 -4.51 10.54 10.81
C ILE A 31 -5.00 9.09 10.63
N PHE A 32 -4.77 8.48 9.47
CA PHE A 32 -5.18 7.09 9.23
C PHE A 32 -4.44 6.09 10.13
N LEU A 33 -3.17 6.32 10.43
CA LEU A 33 -2.42 5.49 11.38
C LEU A 33 -2.96 5.65 12.82
N ILE A 34 -3.33 6.86 13.23
CA ILE A 34 -3.99 7.10 14.51
C ILE A 34 -5.34 6.36 14.54
N PHE A 35 -6.14 6.44 13.49
CA PHE A 35 -7.38 5.69 13.37
C PHE A 35 -7.14 4.18 13.48
N ALA A 36 -6.17 3.66 12.74
CA ALA A 36 -5.88 2.22 12.75
C ALA A 36 -5.38 1.71 14.11
N LEU A 37 -4.51 2.48 14.79
CA LEU A 37 -3.91 2.06 16.07
C LEU A 37 -4.85 2.29 17.26
N PHE A 38 -5.55 3.41 17.26
CA PHE A 38 -6.34 3.86 18.40
C PHE A 38 -7.85 3.70 18.19
N ALA A 39 -8.31 3.00 17.14
CA ALA A 39 -9.72 2.76 16.85
C ALA A 39 -10.55 2.40 18.09
N PRO A 40 -10.15 1.44 18.96
CA PRO A 40 -10.97 1.05 20.11
C PRO A 40 -11.20 2.16 21.16
N TRP A 41 -10.35 3.19 21.15
CA TRP A 41 -10.43 4.29 22.14
C TRP A 41 -11.05 5.57 21.57
N ILE A 42 -11.02 5.76 20.26
CA ILE A 42 -11.47 7.01 19.64
C ILE A 42 -12.81 6.89 18.91
N THR A 43 -13.33 5.67 18.72
CA THR A 43 -14.64 5.49 18.09
C THR A 43 -15.75 5.94 19.02
N PRO A 44 -16.71 6.75 18.54
CA PRO A 44 -17.83 7.20 19.34
C PRO A 44 -18.74 6.06 19.79
N GLN A 45 -18.86 5.00 18.97
CA GLN A 45 -19.76 3.87 19.22
C GLN A 45 -19.09 2.56 18.77
N ASP A 46 -19.64 1.42 19.21
CA ASP A 46 -19.25 0.10 18.73
C ASP A 46 -19.59 -0.01 17.22
N PRO A 47 -18.61 -0.23 16.32
CA PRO A 47 -18.83 -0.33 14.88
C PRO A 47 -19.70 -1.51 14.46
N ALA A 48 -19.94 -2.48 15.35
CA ALA A 48 -20.77 -3.65 15.11
C ALA A 48 -22.15 -3.56 15.74
N ALA A 49 -22.43 -2.55 16.59
CA ALA A 49 -23.70 -2.37 17.26
C ALA A 49 -24.82 -2.10 16.27
N ILE A 50 -25.83 -2.99 16.25
CA ILE A 50 -26.99 -2.91 15.35
C ILE A 50 -28.12 -2.14 16.06
N ASP A 51 -28.66 -1.12 15.40
CA ASP A 51 -29.82 -0.34 15.82
C ASP A 51 -30.82 -0.20 14.65
N LEU A 52 -31.66 -1.22 14.46
CA LEU A 52 -32.61 -1.24 13.35
C LEU A 52 -33.61 -0.06 13.30
N PRO A 53 -34.10 0.47 14.47
CA PRO A 53 -34.89 1.70 14.48
C PRO A 53 -34.14 2.91 13.93
N GLY A 54 -32.85 2.98 14.16
CA GLY A 54 -31.97 4.06 13.72
C GLY A 54 -31.32 3.85 12.33
N ARG A 55 -31.80 2.88 11.52
CA ARG A 55 -31.21 2.59 10.21
C ARG A 55 -31.37 3.77 9.22
N LEU A 56 -30.36 3.96 8.38
CA LEU A 56 -30.33 4.97 7.29
C LEU A 56 -30.55 6.42 7.75
N ASN A 57 -30.32 6.69 9.04
CA ASN A 57 -30.42 8.05 9.56
C ASN A 57 -29.33 8.94 8.96
N LEU A 58 -29.74 10.15 8.59
CA LEU A 58 -28.83 11.20 8.12
C LEU A 58 -27.84 11.63 9.21
N PRO A 59 -26.71 12.27 8.84
CA PRO A 59 -25.76 12.85 9.77
C PRO A 59 -26.44 13.70 10.85
N SER A 60 -26.11 13.43 12.12
CA SER A 60 -26.71 14.05 13.30
C SER A 60 -25.65 14.25 14.39
N ARG A 61 -26.01 14.88 15.52
CA ARG A 61 -25.10 15.05 16.68
C ARG A 61 -24.73 13.73 17.34
N SER A 62 -25.59 12.72 17.28
CA SER A 62 -25.36 11.38 17.83
C SER A 62 -24.58 10.49 16.85
N HIS A 63 -24.76 10.70 15.55
CA HIS A 63 -24.13 9.98 14.44
C HIS A 63 -23.59 10.97 13.42
N TRP A 64 -22.35 11.39 13.57
CA TRP A 64 -21.76 12.49 12.77
C TRP A 64 -21.80 12.24 11.26
N PHE A 65 -21.67 10.98 10.85
CA PHE A 65 -21.73 10.59 9.43
C PHE A 65 -23.03 9.82 9.09
N GLY A 66 -23.97 9.75 10.04
CA GLY A 66 -25.21 8.98 9.91
C GLY A 66 -25.00 7.49 10.22
N THR A 67 -26.02 6.70 9.90
CA THR A 67 -26.04 5.26 10.15
C THR A 67 -26.27 4.48 8.87
N ASP A 68 -25.82 3.23 8.84
CA ASP A 68 -26.00 2.34 7.70
C ASP A 68 -27.36 1.59 7.70
N GLU A 69 -27.51 0.61 6.80
CA GLU A 69 -28.73 -0.20 6.66
C GLU A 69 -29.09 -1.04 7.89
N LEU A 70 -28.13 -1.30 8.77
CA LEU A 70 -28.30 -2.00 10.05
C LEU A 70 -28.32 -1.03 11.25
N GLY A 71 -28.28 0.29 11.00
CA GLY A 71 -28.22 1.31 12.06
C GLY A 71 -26.84 1.46 12.71
N ARG A 72 -25.79 0.87 12.14
CA ARG A 72 -24.41 0.98 12.67
C ARG A 72 -23.83 2.35 12.35
N ASP A 73 -23.05 2.92 13.27
CA ASP A 73 -22.43 4.24 13.11
C ASP A 73 -21.34 4.25 12.02
N ILE A 74 -21.53 5.08 10.99
CA ILE A 74 -20.63 5.15 9.84
C ILE A 74 -19.26 5.67 10.21
N LEU A 75 -19.14 6.69 11.09
CA LEU A 75 -17.85 7.22 11.51
C LEU A 75 -17.02 6.16 12.24
N SER A 76 -17.63 5.45 13.20
CA SER A 76 -16.97 4.37 13.92
C SER A 76 -16.49 3.28 12.97
N ARG A 77 -17.29 2.92 11.97
CA ARG A 77 -16.94 1.94 10.94
C ARG A 77 -15.80 2.43 10.02
N ILE A 78 -15.74 3.72 9.70
CA ILE A 78 -14.63 4.29 8.92
C ILE A 78 -13.31 4.23 9.70
N ILE A 79 -13.36 4.56 10.98
CA ILE A 79 -12.18 4.51 11.86
C ILE A 79 -11.67 3.07 11.98
N TYR A 80 -12.54 2.10 12.26
CA TYR A 80 -12.17 0.69 12.28
C TYR A 80 -11.75 0.14 10.92
N GLY A 81 -12.42 0.61 9.86
CA GLY A 81 -12.09 0.25 8.48
C GLY A 81 -10.66 0.65 8.10
N ALA A 82 -10.16 1.78 8.60
CA ALA A 82 -8.78 2.19 8.40
C ALA A 82 -7.78 1.11 8.87
N ARG A 83 -8.06 0.46 10.00
CA ARG A 83 -7.22 -0.61 10.53
C ARG A 83 -7.12 -1.79 9.57
N ILE A 84 -8.24 -2.21 9.01
CA ILE A 84 -8.30 -3.36 8.11
C ILE A 84 -7.71 -3.02 6.74
N SER A 85 -8.13 -1.91 6.13
CA SER A 85 -7.65 -1.53 4.79
C SER A 85 -6.14 -1.24 4.77
N LEU A 86 -5.59 -0.59 5.83
CA LEU A 86 -4.15 -0.39 5.94
C LEU A 86 -3.39 -1.69 6.22
N LEU A 87 -3.92 -2.58 7.07
CA LEU A 87 -3.31 -3.88 7.37
C LEU A 87 -3.21 -4.73 6.10
N VAL A 88 -4.31 -4.83 5.35
CA VAL A 88 -4.33 -5.59 4.09
C VAL A 88 -3.37 -4.97 3.08
N GLY A 89 -3.44 -3.65 2.88
CA GLY A 89 -2.53 -2.93 1.99
C GLY A 89 -1.06 -3.17 2.31
N ALA A 90 -0.68 -3.00 3.59
CA ALA A 90 0.69 -3.24 4.06
C ALA A 90 1.12 -4.70 3.88
N SER A 91 0.22 -5.67 4.15
CA SER A 91 0.51 -7.09 3.98
C SER A 91 0.71 -7.47 2.50
N VAL A 92 -0.10 -6.92 1.60
CA VAL A 92 0.05 -7.12 0.14
C VAL A 92 1.37 -6.54 -0.34
N VAL A 93 1.70 -5.30 0.06
CA VAL A 93 2.97 -4.66 -0.32
C VAL A 93 4.16 -5.43 0.23
N ALA A 94 4.12 -5.83 1.52
CA ALA A 94 5.21 -6.59 2.14
C ALA A 94 5.45 -7.94 1.44
N THR A 95 4.38 -8.70 1.20
CA THR A 95 4.48 -10.00 0.52
C THR A 95 5.00 -9.84 -0.92
N SER A 96 4.44 -8.87 -1.67
CA SER A 96 4.86 -8.59 -3.04
C SER A 96 6.31 -8.10 -3.12
N LEU A 97 6.73 -7.27 -2.17
CA LEU A 97 8.10 -6.78 -2.04
C LEU A 97 9.09 -7.91 -1.76
N ILE A 98 8.78 -8.78 -0.78
CA ILE A 98 9.65 -9.92 -0.43
C ILE A 98 9.85 -10.84 -1.63
N LEU A 99 8.76 -11.24 -2.31
CA LEU A 99 8.83 -12.07 -3.51
C LEU A 99 9.59 -11.36 -4.63
N GLY A 100 9.32 -10.07 -4.83
CA GLY A 100 10.00 -9.25 -5.82
C GLY A 100 11.50 -9.08 -5.57
N LEU A 101 11.91 -8.88 -4.31
CA LEU A 101 13.31 -8.81 -3.92
C LEU A 101 14.03 -10.14 -4.19
N ILE A 102 13.45 -11.26 -3.81
CA ILE A 102 14.06 -12.59 -4.01
C ILE A 102 14.20 -12.89 -5.50
N ILE A 103 13.08 -12.89 -6.23
CA ILE A 103 13.06 -13.29 -7.64
C ILE A 103 13.82 -12.29 -8.51
N GLY A 104 13.62 -10.99 -8.27
CA GLY A 104 14.32 -9.94 -9.02
C GLY A 104 15.82 -9.95 -8.81
N SER A 105 16.28 -10.21 -7.56
CA SER A 105 17.71 -10.32 -7.26
C SER A 105 18.34 -11.55 -7.93
N ILE A 106 17.69 -12.71 -7.85
CA ILE A 106 18.18 -13.94 -8.50
C ILE A 106 18.28 -13.72 -10.02
N ALA A 107 17.21 -13.24 -10.66
CA ALA A 107 17.18 -13.01 -12.09
C ALA A 107 18.23 -11.96 -12.53
N GLY A 108 18.33 -10.84 -11.79
CA GLY A 108 19.26 -9.76 -12.11
C GLY A 108 20.71 -10.12 -11.87
N TYR A 109 21.04 -10.83 -10.79
CA TYR A 109 22.41 -11.15 -10.41
C TYR A 109 23.03 -12.24 -11.30
N TYR A 110 22.34 -13.38 -11.45
CA TYR A 110 22.86 -14.49 -12.25
C TYR A 110 22.73 -14.25 -13.75
N GLY A 111 21.68 -13.56 -14.22
CA GLY A 111 21.51 -13.26 -15.64
C GLY A 111 21.26 -14.52 -16.50
N GLY A 112 21.61 -14.44 -17.79
CA GLY A 112 21.61 -15.56 -18.71
C GLY A 112 20.29 -16.33 -18.79
N GLY A 113 20.36 -17.66 -18.68
CA GLY A 113 19.19 -18.57 -18.73
C GLY A 113 18.22 -18.39 -17.56
N ILE A 114 18.73 -18.11 -16.35
CA ILE A 114 17.93 -17.86 -15.15
C ILE A 114 17.09 -16.60 -15.33
N ASP A 115 17.71 -15.52 -15.80
CA ASP A 115 17.03 -14.28 -16.10
C ASP A 115 15.96 -14.49 -17.18
N ARG A 116 16.32 -15.16 -18.27
CA ARG A 116 15.38 -15.46 -19.36
C ARG A 116 14.17 -16.24 -18.85
N PHE A 117 14.37 -17.24 -18.02
CA PHE A 117 13.29 -18.04 -17.45
C PHE A 117 12.35 -17.19 -16.57
N PHE A 118 12.88 -16.47 -15.58
CA PHE A 118 12.04 -15.68 -14.69
C PHE A 118 11.38 -14.50 -15.41
N ASN A 119 12.11 -13.75 -16.22
CA ASN A 119 11.60 -12.54 -16.86
C ASN A 119 10.68 -12.85 -18.05
N VAL A 120 11.09 -13.78 -18.95
CA VAL A 120 10.32 -14.05 -20.18
C VAL A 120 9.19 -15.03 -19.94
N VAL A 121 9.43 -16.09 -19.13
CA VAL A 121 8.40 -17.12 -18.92
C VAL A 121 7.53 -16.75 -17.73
N VAL A 122 8.12 -16.66 -16.53
CA VAL A 122 7.31 -16.52 -15.30
C VAL A 122 6.63 -15.17 -15.22
N MET A 123 7.39 -14.06 -15.27
CA MET A 123 6.80 -12.72 -15.11
C MET A 123 5.81 -12.38 -16.23
N ASN A 124 6.10 -12.77 -17.48
CA ASN A 124 5.17 -12.53 -18.58
C ASN A 124 3.91 -13.39 -18.47
N ALA A 125 3.99 -14.63 -17.99
CA ALA A 125 2.80 -15.44 -17.74
C ALA A 125 1.85 -14.75 -16.74
N PHE A 126 2.37 -14.21 -15.65
CA PHE A 126 1.55 -13.44 -14.68
C PHE A 126 0.98 -12.15 -15.28
N LEU A 127 1.72 -11.46 -16.14
CA LEU A 127 1.26 -10.21 -16.78
C LEU A 127 0.32 -10.44 -17.96
N SER A 128 0.21 -11.66 -18.46
CA SER A 128 -0.77 -12.01 -19.50
C SER A 128 -2.20 -11.95 -18.98
N PHE A 129 -2.38 -12.02 -17.66
CA PHE A 129 -3.68 -11.88 -17.02
C PHE A 129 -3.81 -10.52 -16.32
N PRO A 130 -4.94 -9.81 -16.47
CA PRO A 130 -5.21 -8.65 -15.64
C PRO A 130 -5.18 -9.05 -14.15
N GLY A 131 -4.34 -8.36 -13.34
CA GLY A 131 -4.07 -8.76 -11.95
C GLY A 131 -5.32 -8.87 -11.08
N ILE A 132 -6.31 -7.97 -11.29
CA ILE A 132 -7.58 -8.02 -10.56
C ILE A 132 -8.39 -9.26 -10.91
N LEU A 133 -8.41 -9.70 -12.18
CA LEU A 133 -9.12 -10.91 -12.59
C LEU A 133 -8.47 -12.17 -11.99
N LEU A 134 -7.15 -12.19 -11.90
CA LEU A 134 -6.43 -13.29 -11.24
C LEU A 134 -6.78 -13.35 -9.75
N ALA A 135 -6.87 -12.20 -9.08
CA ALA A 135 -7.27 -12.13 -7.68
C ALA A 135 -8.73 -12.58 -7.47
N ILE A 136 -9.66 -12.15 -8.34
CA ILE A 136 -11.06 -12.60 -8.32
C ILE A 136 -11.14 -14.12 -8.47
N ALA A 137 -10.47 -14.68 -9.46
CA ALA A 137 -10.45 -16.12 -9.69
C ALA A 137 -9.91 -16.87 -8.47
N PHE A 138 -8.80 -16.41 -7.88
CA PHE A 138 -8.22 -17.03 -6.69
C PHE A 138 -9.19 -17.04 -5.51
N VAL A 139 -9.83 -15.90 -5.20
CA VAL A 139 -10.78 -15.79 -4.08
C VAL A 139 -12.06 -16.57 -4.38
N ALA A 140 -12.51 -16.65 -5.64
CA ALA A 140 -13.67 -17.47 -6.01
C ALA A 140 -13.46 -18.96 -5.70
N PHE A 141 -12.22 -19.48 -5.82
CA PHE A 141 -11.90 -20.88 -5.47
C PHE A 141 -11.63 -21.07 -3.96
N ARG A 142 -10.98 -20.10 -3.30
CA ARG A 142 -10.54 -20.26 -1.90
C ARG A 142 -11.56 -19.73 -0.88
N GLY A 143 -12.51 -18.94 -1.32
CA GLY A 143 -13.45 -18.20 -0.49
C GLY A 143 -12.93 -16.83 -0.03
N PRO A 144 -13.85 -15.96 0.45
CA PRO A 144 -13.51 -14.64 0.98
C PRO A 144 -12.72 -14.74 2.31
N GLY A 145 -11.99 -13.70 2.64
CA GLY A 145 -11.23 -13.62 3.89
C GLY A 145 -9.93 -12.84 3.73
N ILE A 146 -9.47 -12.20 4.81
CA ILE A 146 -8.31 -11.31 4.79
C ILE A 146 -7.07 -12.03 4.27
N PHE A 147 -6.80 -13.25 4.74
CA PHE A 147 -5.62 -14.01 4.32
C PHE A 147 -5.68 -14.35 2.82
N ASN A 148 -6.83 -14.84 2.34
CA ASN A 148 -7.01 -15.20 0.94
C ASN A 148 -6.92 -13.96 0.05
N LEU A 149 -7.46 -12.82 0.50
CA LEU A 149 -7.39 -11.54 -0.18
C LEU A 149 -5.93 -11.06 -0.33
N VAL A 150 -5.14 -11.11 0.75
CA VAL A 150 -3.71 -10.74 0.72
C VAL A 150 -2.96 -11.61 -0.26
N LEU A 151 -3.14 -12.95 -0.23
CA LEU A 151 -2.51 -13.85 -1.18
C LEU A 151 -2.92 -13.54 -2.61
N ALA A 152 -4.23 -13.38 -2.86
CA ALA A 152 -4.77 -13.10 -4.19
C ALA A 152 -4.18 -11.84 -4.82
N LEU A 153 -4.14 -10.73 -4.06
CA LEU A 153 -3.59 -9.48 -4.54
C LEU A 153 -2.06 -9.54 -4.71
N SER A 154 -1.39 -10.30 -3.85
CA SER A 154 0.07 -10.49 -3.94
C SER A 154 0.48 -11.31 -5.17
N LEU A 155 -0.39 -12.22 -5.68
CA LEU A 155 -0.10 -13.02 -6.89
C LEU A 155 0.24 -12.17 -8.12
N GLY A 156 -0.42 -11.03 -8.30
CA GLY A 156 -0.09 -10.08 -9.38
C GLY A 156 0.91 -9.01 -8.96
N GLY A 157 0.90 -8.60 -7.70
CA GLY A 157 1.63 -7.46 -7.18
C GLY A 157 3.16 -7.61 -7.20
N TRP A 158 3.68 -8.83 -6.98
CA TRP A 158 5.12 -9.10 -6.89
C TRP A 158 5.89 -8.83 -8.20
N VAL A 159 5.24 -8.97 -9.37
CA VAL A 159 5.92 -8.87 -10.67
C VAL A 159 6.50 -7.47 -10.90
N GLY A 160 5.77 -6.42 -10.51
CA GLY A 160 6.26 -5.04 -10.60
C GLY A 160 7.53 -4.82 -9.78
N TYR A 161 7.56 -5.32 -8.56
CA TYR A 161 8.75 -5.28 -7.69
C TYR A 161 9.90 -6.11 -8.26
N ALA A 162 9.62 -7.31 -8.74
CA ALA A 162 10.65 -8.18 -9.32
C ALA A 162 11.33 -7.55 -10.55
N ARG A 163 10.56 -6.92 -11.43
CA ARG A 163 11.12 -6.20 -12.60
C ARG A 163 11.95 -4.99 -12.19
N LEU A 164 11.47 -4.21 -11.23
CA LEU A 164 12.21 -3.08 -10.71
C LEU A 164 13.55 -3.53 -10.12
N VAL A 165 13.50 -4.49 -9.17
CA VAL A 165 14.70 -5.02 -8.49
C VAL A 165 15.66 -5.65 -9.49
N ARG A 166 15.16 -6.46 -10.42
CA ARG A 166 15.98 -7.06 -11.48
C ARG A 166 16.75 -5.99 -12.27
N GLY A 167 16.07 -4.93 -12.72
CA GLY A 167 16.70 -3.86 -13.47
C GLY A 167 17.80 -3.15 -12.67
N GLN A 168 17.54 -2.87 -11.40
CA GLN A 168 18.50 -2.24 -10.50
C GLN A 168 19.70 -3.15 -10.19
N VAL A 169 19.47 -4.46 -9.97
CA VAL A 169 20.52 -5.44 -9.72
C VAL A 169 21.41 -5.63 -10.96
N LEU A 170 20.82 -5.70 -12.15
CA LEU A 170 21.57 -5.76 -13.41
C LEU A 170 22.52 -4.56 -13.58
N ALA A 171 22.06 -3.36 -13.26
CA ALA A 171 22.88 -2.16 -13.32
C ALA A 171 23.95 -2.11 -12.23
N ALA A 172 23.63 -2.60 -11.02
CA ALA A 172 24.53 -2.54 -9.87
C ALA A 172 25.64 -3.61 -9.92
N ARG A 173 25.39 -4.80 -10.46
CA ARG A 173 26.34 -5.91 -10.48
C ARG A 173 27.59 -5.63 -11.35
N GLU A 174 27.50 -4.69 -12.30
CA GLU A 174 28.58 -4.26 -13.18
C GLU A 174 29.40 -3.08 -12.58
N ARG A 175 29.13 -2.71 -11.31
CA ARG A 175 29.81 -1.61 -10.65
C ARG A 175 31.12 -2.07 -9.99
N GLU A 176 32.12 -1.20 -9.96
CA GLU A 176 33.46 -1.44 -9.39
C GLU A 176 33.43 -2.00 -7.96
N PHE A 177 32.51 -1.54 -7.12
CA PHE A 177 32.40 -2.05 -5.74
C PHE A 177 31.99 -3.52 -5.65
N VAL A 178 31.23 -4.02 -6.66
CA VAL A 178 30.86 -5.45 -6.75
C VAL A 178 32.07 -6.26 -7.24
N GLU A 179 32.80 -5.77 -8.20
CA GLU A 179 34.02 -6.41 -8.68
C GLU A 179 35.07 -6.50 -7.57
N ALA A 180 35.25 -5.41 -6.82
CA ALA A 180 36.18 -5.40 -5.65
C ALA A 180 35.76 -6.42 -4.58
N ALA A 181 34.45 -6.50 -4.26
CA ALA A 181 33.95 -7.49 -3.30
C ALA A 181 34.18 -8.93 -3.77
N ARG A 182 34.01 -9.18 -5.09
CA ARG A 182 34.28 -10.50 -5.69
C ARG A 182 35.76 -10.84 -5.68
N ALA A 183 36.66 -9.89 -5.97
CA ALA A 183 38.09 -10.05 -5.91
C ALA A 183 38.57 -10.38 -4.49
N LEU A 184 37.91 -9.86 -3.46
CA LEU A 184 38.13 -10.17 -2.05
C LEU A 184 37.52 -11.50 -1.59
N GLY A 185 36.93 -12.30 -2.49
CA GLY A 185 36.39 -13.62 -2.19
C GLY A 185 34.99 -13.60 -1.52
N ALA A 186 34.23 -12.50 -1.63
CA ALA A 186 32.88 -12.49 -1.10
C ALA A 186 31.95 -13.44 -1.89
N SER A 187 31.13 -14.22 -1.16
CA SER A 187 30.13 -15.10 -1.77
C SER A 187 29.01 -14.29 -2.44
N ASP A 188 28.36 -14.85 -3.46
CA ASP A 188 27.27 -14.21 -4.20
C ASP A 188 26.16 -13.68 -3.30
N LEU A 189 25.71 -14.49 -2.33
CA LEU A 189 24.70 -14.07 -1.36
C LEU A 189 25.15 -12.84 -0.56
N ARG A 190 26.43 -12.81 -0.14
CA ARG A 190 27.00 -11.67 0.57
C ARG A 190 27.05 -10.43 -0.33
N ILE A 191 27.44 -10.58 -1.58
CA ILE A 191 27.46 -9.49 -2.57
C ILE A 191 26.05 -8.92 -2.75
N VAL A 192 25.06 -9.77 -3.02
CA VAL A 192 23.67 -9.33 -3.22
C VAL A 192 23.14 -8.64 -1.98
N VAL A 193 23.17 -9.29 -0.81
CA VAL A 193 22.50 -8.80 0.40
C VAL A 193 23.21 -7.61 1.03
N ARG A 194 24.56 -7.60 1.02
CA ARG A 194 25.33 -6.58 1.75
C ARG A 194 25.85 -5.44 0.88
N HIS A 195 25.99 -5.68 -0.41
CA HIS A 195 26.55 -4.66 -1.32
C HIS A 195 25.53 -4.15 -2.34
N ILE A 196 24.70 -5.00 -2.96
CA ILE A 196 23.76 -4.57 -3.99
C ILE A 196 22.45 -4.05 -3.38
N LEU A 197 21.73 -4.86 -2.59
CA LEU A 197 20.42 -4.50 -2.07
C LEU A 197 20.39 -3.15 -1.31
N PRO A 198 21.35 -2.83 -0.43
CA PRO A 198 21.36 -1.53 0.23
C PRO A 198 21.50 -0.34 -0.73
N ASN A 199 22.19 -0.54 -1.85
CA ASN A 199 22.42 0.52 -2.84
C ASN A 199 21.22 0.74 -3.79
N ILE A 200 20.31 -0.23 -3.89
CA ILE A 200 19.11 -0.14 -4.73
C ILE A 200 17.83 0.10 -3.92
N ILE A 201 17.92 0.32 -2.61
CA ILE A 201 16.75 0.43 -1.73
C ILE A 201 15.87 1.64 -2.06
N GLN A 202 16.45 2.73 -2.56
CA GLN A 202 15.74 3.99 -2.83
C GLN A 202 14.55 3.81 -3.78
N PRO A 203 14.70 3.31 -5.01
CA PRO A 203 13.58 3.10 -5.91
C PRO A 203 12.58 2.05 -5.39
N VAL A 204 13.03 1.12 -4.56
CA VAL A 204 12.16 0.10 -3.94
C VAL A 204 11.24 0.72 -2.89
N VAL A 205 11.74 1.65 -2.08
CA VAL A 205 10.93 2.39 -1.08
C VAL A 205 9.89 3.26 -1.78
N VAL A 206 10.26 3.98 -2.83
CA VAL A 206 9.32 4.78 -3.65
C VAL A 206 8.23 3.89 -4.23
N GLN A 207 8.61 2.77 -4.85
CA GLN A 207 7.66 1.80 -5.39
C GLN A 207 6.72 1.24 -4.32
N SER A 208 7.20 1.06 -3.08
CA SER A 208 6.38 0.56 -1.98
C SER A 208 5.35 1.58 -1.51
N ALA A 209 5.67 2.87 -1.51
CA ALA A 209 4.72 3.92 -1.19
C ALA A 209 3.59 3.98 -2.23
N ILE A 210 3.92 3.98 -3.52
CA ILE A 210 2.94 3.93 -4.62
C ILE A 210 2.16 2.61 -4.59
N GLY A 211 2.84 1.50 -4.28
CA GLY A 211 2.25 0.18 -4.11
C GLY A 211 1.17 0.12 -3.03
N MET A 212 1.33 0.88 -1.92
CA MET A 212 0.32 1.00 -0.87
C MET A 212 -0.98 1.60 -1.40
N ALA A 213 -0.90 2.69 -2.19
CA ALA A 213 -2.08 3.30 -2.82
C ALA A 213 -2.83 2.28 -3.71
N GLY A 214 -2.09 1.55 -4.56
CA GLY A 214 -2.65 0.50 -5.41
C GLY A 214 -3.25 -0.66 -4.64
N ALA A 215 -2.61 -1.11 -3.55
CA ALA A 215 -3.09 -2.21 -2.72
C ALA A 215 -4.37 -1.85 -1.94
N ILE A 216 -4.47 -0.63 -1.41
CA ILE A 216 -5.70 -0.13 -0.74
C ILE A 216 -6.86 -0.07 -1.74
N LEU A 217 -6.61 0.47 -2.94
CA LEU A 217 -7.63 0.54 -3.99
C LEU A 217 -8.08 -0.86 -4.44
N ALA A 218 -7.14 -1.80 -4.59
CA ALA A 218 -7.43 -3.18 -4.96
C ALA A 218 -8.21 -3.92 -3.85
N GLU A 219 -7.85 -3.72 -2.57
CA GLU A 219 -8.62 -4.22 -1.41
C GLU A 219 -10.05 -3.69 -1.45
N ALA A 220 -10.21 -2.38 -1.57
CA ALA A 220 -11.53 -1.75 -1.63
C ALA A 220 -12.36 -2.28 -2.80
N THR A 221 -11.76 -2.49 -3.97
CA THR A 221 -12.44 -3.06 -5.14
C THR A 221 -12.88 -4.51 -4.89
N MET A 222 -12.02 -5.36 -4.34
CA MET A 222 -12.34 -6.76 -4.03
C MET A 222 -13.43 -6.84 -2.96
N SER A 223 -13.34 -6.02 -1.92
CA SER A 223 -14.35 -5.94 -0.84
C SER A 223 -15.68 -5.39 -1.35
N PHE A 224 -15.66 -4.40 -2.26
CA PHE A 224 -16.85 -3.88 -2.94
C PHE A 224 -17.56 -4.95 -3.79
N LEU A 225 -16.82 -5.87 -4.38
CA LEU A 225 -17.36 -7.02 -5.12
C LEU A 225 -17.83 -8.17 -4.21
N GLY A 226 -17.70 -8.03 -2.88
CA GLY A 226 -18.08 -9.08 -1.93
C GLY A 226 -17.02 -10.19 -1.79
N LEU A 227 -15.86 -10.04 -2.40
CA LEU A 227 -14.76 -11.02 -2.39
C LEU A 227 -13.64 -10.67 -1.40
N GLY A 228 -13.84 -9.63 -0.58
CA GLY A 228 -12.85 -9.14 0.37
C GLY A 228 -13.05 -9.65 1.78
N VAL A 229 -13.16 -8.69 2.70
CA VAL A 229 -13.30 -8.94 4.14
C VAL A 229 -14.75 -9.30 4.49
N PRO A 230 -15.00 -10.46 5.14
CA PRO A 230 -16.35 -10.87 5.46
C PRO A 230 -16.92 -10.07 6.65
N PRO A 231 -18.26 -9.90 6.71
CA PRO A 231 -18.93 -9.36 7.89
C PRO A 231 -18.62 -10.19 9.15
N PRO A 232 -18.69 -9.61 10.37
CA PRO A 232 -19.11 -8.24 10.70
C PRO A 232 -17.98 -7.19 10.56
N THR A 233 -16.79 -7.59 10.13
CA THR A 233 -15.60 -6.73 10.07
C THR A 233 -15.82 -5.59 9.07
N ALA A 234 -15.61 -4.34 9.53
CA ALA A 234 -15.68 -3.18 8.67
C ALA A 234 -14.38 -3.01 7.88
N SER A 235 -14.48 -2.84 6.55
CA SER A 235 -13.46 -2.23 5.69
C SER A 235 -14.12 -1.16 4.84
N TRP A 236 -13.35 -0.23 4.29
CA TRP A 236 -13.95 0.81 3.46
C TRP A 236 -14.64 0.22 2.21
N GLY A 237 -14.08 -0.84 1.63
CA GLY A 237 -14.66 -1.53 0.48
C GLY A 237 -15.97 -2.26 0.80
N THR A 238 -16.09 -2.91 1.98
CA THR A 238 -17.36 -3.54 2.39
C THR A 238 -18.45 -2.49 2.66
N MET A 239 -18.08 -1.33 3.25
CA MET A 239 -19.02 -0.23 3.45
C MET A 239 -19.54 0.32 2.11
N LEU A 240 -18.70 0.43 1.09
CA LEU A 240 -19.13 0.81 -0.27
C LEU A 240 -20.08 -0.23 -0.87
N ASN A 241 -19.82 -1.52 -0.65
CA ASN A 241 -20.72 -2.60 -1.09
C ASN A 241 -22.09 -2.49 -0.42
N ASP A 242 -22.11 -2.36 0.91
CA ASP A 242 -23.35 -2.22 1.71
C ASP A 242 -24.16 -0.99 1.22
N GLY A 243 -23.48 0.16 1.02
CA GLY A 243 -24.14 1.41 0.64
C GLY A 243 -24.62 1.52 -0.82
N ARG A 244 -24.16 0.65 -1.73
CA ARG A 244 -24.45 0.77 -3.17
C ARG A 244 -25.94 0.75 -3.52
N ALA A 245 -26.74 -0.01 -2.75
CA ALA A 245 -28.19 -0.10 -2.96
C ALA A 245 -28.94 1.18 -2.53
N HIS A 246 -28.29 2.01 -1.70
CA HIS A 246 -28.85 3.22 -1.10
C HIS A 246 -28.22 4.51 -1.66
N LEU A 247 -27.68 4.47 -2.89
CA LEU A 247 -26.97 5.59 -3.48
C LEU A 247 -27.85 6.85 -3.64
N PHE A 248 -29.16 6.67 -3.88
CA PHE A 248 -30.10 7.76 -4.13
C PHE A 248 -30.89 8.19 -2.89
N ASP A 249 -31.14 7.29 -1.95
CA ASP A 249 -31.92 7.56 -0.74
C ASP A 249 -31.03 7.88 0.48
N ALA A 250 -29.83 7.30 0.55
CA ALA A 250 -28.88 7.53 1.63
C ALA A 250 -27.42 7.65 1.09
N PRO A 251 -27.09 8.69 0.28
CA PRO A 251 -25.78 8.80 -0.38
C PRO A 251 -24.59 8.88 0.57
N HIS A 252 -24.80 9.25 1.83
CA HIS A 252 -23.75 9.33 2.85
C HIS A 252 -23.12 7.97 3.17
N LEU A 253 -23.84 6.84 2.93
CA LEU A 253 -23.31 5.49 3.09
C LEU A 253 -22.15 5.20 2.14
N VAL A 254 -22.17 5.79 0.95
CA VAL A 254 -21.13 5.62 -0.08
C VAL A 254 -20.13 6.77 -0.04
N LEU A 255 -20.59 8.00 0.17
CA LEU A 255 -19.75 9.21 0.11
C LEU A 255 -18.60 9.16 1.11
N PHE A 256 -18.86 8.88 2.39
CA PHE A 256 -17.84 8.93 3.42
C PHE A 256 -16.80 7.81 3.30
N PRO A 257 -17.16 6.53 3.05
CA PRO A 257 -16.15 5.51 2.77
C PRO A 257 -15.36 5.76 1.49
N ALA A 258 -15.99 6.28 0.43
CA ALA A 258 -15.30 6.65 -0.80
C ALA A 258 -14.27 7.75 -0.57
N LEU A 259 -14.62 8.78 0.22
CA LEU A 259 -13.68 9.84 0.63
C LEU A 259 -12.51 9.26 1.45
N ALA A 260 -12.75 8.31 2.34
CA ALA A 260 -11.67 7.66 3.10
C ALA A 260 -10.69 6.92 2.18
N VAL A 261 -11.19 6.12 1.23
CA VAL A 261 -10.35 5.45 0.21
C VAL A 261 -9.58 6.48 -0.62
N MET A 262 -10.27 7.50 -1.13
CA MET A 262 -9.66 8.55 -1.95
C MET A 262 -8.53 9.26 -1.21
N LEU A 263 -8.77 9.70 0.02
CA LEU A 263 -7.77 10.41 0.82
C LEU A 263 -6.59 9.52 1.19
N ALA A 264 -6.82 8.23 1.48
CA ALA A 264 -5.75 7.27 1.73
C ALA A 264 -4.89 7.06 0.48
N VAL A 265 -5.50 6.83 -0.68
CA VAL A 265 -4.79 6.65 -1.96
C VAL A 265 -3.98 7.89 -2.32
N LEU A 266 -4.57 9.08 -2.21
CA LEU A 266 -3.88 10.36 -2.47
C LEU A 266 -2.70 10.56 -1.52
N SER A 267 -2.87 10.24 -0.23
CA SER A 267 -1.80 10.44 0.75
C SER A 267 -0.57 9.58 0.46
N PHE A 268 -0.75 8.30 0.09
CA PHE A 268 0.36 7.44 -0.27
C PHE A 268 1.01 7.83 -1.60
N ASN A 269 0.25 8.32 -2.58
CA ASN A 269 0.81 8.86 -3.82
C ASN A 269 1.65 10.13 -3.55
N PHE A 270 1.14 11.08 -2.79
CA PHE A 270 1.90 12.30 -2.44
C PHE A 270 3.20 11.98 -1.70
N ILE A 271 3.20 10.98 -0.82
CA ILE A 271 4.44 10.53 -0.16
C ILE A 271 5.35 9.81 -1.16
N GLY A 272 4.82 8.98 -2.05
CA GLY A 272 5.59 8.32 -3.09
C GLY A 272 6.34 9.31 -3.99
N ASP A 273 5.65 10.35 -4.46
CA ASP A 273 6.22 11.42 -5.26
C ASP A 273 7.26 12.22 -4.47
N ALA A 274 6.95 12.60 -3.23
CA ALA A 274 7.89 13.32 -2.37
C ALA A 274 9.16 12.51 -2.06
N LEU A 275 9.04 11.20 -1.84
CA LEU A 275 10.18 10.30 -1.66
C LEU A 275 11.01 10.20 -2.93
N ARG A 276 10.37 10.13 -4.09
CA ARG A 276 11.05 10.12 -5.38
C ARG A 276 11.88 11.39 -5.58
N ASP A 277 11.27 12.57 -5.38
CA ASP A 277 11.95 13.86 -5.54
C ASP A 277 13.11 14.02 -4.54
N TYR A 278 12.91 13.59 -3.29
CA TYR A 278 13.94 13.67 -2.24
C TYR A 278 15.12 12.74 -2.49
N LEU A 279 14.87 11.56 -3.07
CA LEU A 279 15.88 10.54 -3.33
C LEU A 279 16.56 10.68 -4.69
N ASP A 280 16.03 11.53 -5.61
CA ASP A 280 16.67 11.81 -6.90
C ASP A 280 17.89 12.73 -6.73
N PRO A 281 19.11 12.27 -7.09
CA PRO A 281 20.31 13.09 -7.00
C PRO A 281 20.32 14.32 -7.92
N ARG A 282 19.55 14.28 -9.03
CA ARG A 282 19.52 15.36 -10.03
C ARG A 282 18.77 16.59 -9.54
N SER A 283 17.73 16.40 -8.74
CA SER A 283 16.97 17.51 -8.15
C SER A 283 17.80 18.38 -7.19
N ARG A 284 18.91 17.85 -6.65
CA ARG A 284 19.84 18.61 -5.78
C ARG A 284 20.75 19.55 -6.55
N ILE A 285 21.08 19.24 -7.81
CA ILE A 285 21.96 20.05 -8.65
C ILE A 285 21.19 21.29 -9.15
N GLU A 286 19.90 21.15 -9.46
CA GLU A 286 19.04 22.25 -9.91
C GLU A 286 18.62 23.18 -8.76
N ALA A 287 18.59 22.69 -7.52
CA ALA A 287 18.25 23.48 -6.33
C ALA A 287 19.46 24.29 -5.77
N GLY A 288 20.66 24.23 -6.39
CA GLY A 288 21.83 25.01 -5.99
C GLY A 288 22.40 24.66 -4.61
N LEU A 289 22.22 23.41 -4.16
CA LEU A 289 22.74 22.85 -2.89
C LEU A 289 23.85 21.86 -3.12
#